data_ae9e9880e8469870f3dacddcd45858eb
#
_entry.id   ae9e9880e8469870f3dacddcd45858eb
#
_cell.length_a   1.000
_cell.length_b   1.000
_cell.length_c   1.000
_cell.angle_alpha   90.00
_cell.angle_beta   90.00
_cell.angle_gamma   90.00
#
_symmetry.space_group_name_H-M   'P 1'
#
loop_
_entity.id
_entity.type
_entity.pdbx_description
1 polymer ?
#
loop_
_entity_poly.entity_id
_entity_poly.type
_entity_poly.pdbx_seq_one_letter_code
_entity_poly.pdbx_strand_id
1 'polypeptide(L)'
;NNGACRKLDGGVMCPSFRATRDEKDSTRGRANTLRLAISGQLGKQAMYGKEMSDTMQLCVSCKACKRECPTGVDMAKMKIEYSHLKYQEKGLNIKDKLVSYLPKYAPLASKFSIFFNLRDNL
;
A
#
# COMPACT_ATOMS: atom_id res chain seq x y z
N ASN A 1 10.52 -4.08 -18.93
CA ASN A 1 10.23 -5.10 -17.90
C ASN A 1 11.48 -5.88 -17.51
N ASN A 2 12.49 -5.23 -16.92
CA ASN A 2 13.80 -5.80 -16.65
C ASN A 2 13.91 -6.60 -15.35
N GLY A 3 12.85 -6.67 -14.54
CA GLY A 3 12.83 -7.47 -13.33
C GLY A 3 13.69 -6.96 -12.16
N ALA A 4 14.18 -5.73 -12.19
CA ALA A 4 15.00 -5.16 -11.10
C ALA A 4 14.32 -5.23 -9.74
N CYS A 5 12.98 -5.19 -9.69
CA CYS A 5 12.20 -5.33 -8.45
C CYS A 5 12.24 -6.72 -7.80
N ARG A 6 12.83 -7.72 -8.47
CA ARG A 6 12.99 -9.08 -7.94
C ARG A 6 14.43 -9.39 -7.51
N LYS A 7 15.34 -8.44 -7.62
CA LYS A 7 16.70 -8.62 -7.13
C LYS A 7 16.71 -8.81 -5.61
N LEU A 8 17.53 -9.75 -5.15
CA LEU A 8 17.66 -10.09 -3.73
C LEU A 8 18.91 -9.49 -3.12
N ASP A 9 19.88 -9.25 -3.94
CA ASP A 9 21.19 -8.68 -3.67
C ASP A 9 21.18 -7.20 -4.10
N GLY A 10 21.69 -6.34 -3.25
CA GLY A 10 21.78 -4.89 -3.49
C GLY A 10 20.43 -4.16 -3.51
N GLY A 11 20.48 -2.86 -3.34
CA GLY A 11 19.30 -1.98 -3.34
C GLY A 11 18.29 -2.25 -2.24
N VAL A 12 17.20 -1.49 -2.25
CA VAL A 12 16.12 -1.59 -1.25
C VAL A 12 14.74 -1.83 -1.88
N MET A 13 14.67 -2.00 -3.23
CA MET A 13 13.41 -2.13 -3.93
C MET A 13 12.67 -3.41 -3.57
N CYS A 14 11.36 -3.26 -3.39
CA CYS A 14 10.37 -4.27 -3.03
C CYS A 14 10.71 -5.08 -1.76
N PRO A 15 10.67 -4.44 -0.57
CA PRO A 15 10.82 -5.17 0.70
C PRO A 15 9.79 -6.31 0.83
N SER A 16 8.57 -6.10 0.35
CA SER A 16 7.52 -7.12 0.35
C SER A 16 7.91 -8.35 -0.46
N PHE A 17 8.41 -8.19 -1.68
CA PHE A 17 8.88 -9.32 -2.49
C PHE A 17 10.06 -10.05 -1.82
N ARG A 18 10.96 -9.30 -1.18
CA ARG A 18 12.10 -9.90 -0.46
C ARG A 18 11.64 -10.81 0.69
N ALA A 19 10.54 -10.44 1.35
CA ALA A 19 9.96 -11.23 2.43
C ALA A 19 9.15 -12.43 1.92
N THR A 20 8.27 -12.22 0.95
CA THR A 20 7.31 -13.25 0.51
C THR A 20 7.80 -14.14 -0.63
N ARG A 21 8.70 -13.64 -1.49
CA ARG A 21 9.13 -14.25 -2.76
C ARG A 21 7.99 -14.43 -3.77
N ASP A 22 6.84 -13.86 -3.50
CA ASP A 22 5.69 -13.91 -4.39
C ASP A 22 5.73 -12.73 -5.39
N GLU A 23 5.56 -13.05 -6.68
CA GLU A 23 5.60 -12.06 -7.76
C GLU A 23 4.55 -10.96 -7.59
N LYS A 24 3.36 -11.28 -7.06
CA LYS A 24 2.29 -10.29 -6.80
C LYS A 24 2.76 -9.17 -5.87
N ASP A 25 3.72 -9.44 -4.98
CA ASP A 25 4.26 -8.50 -4.01
C ASP A 25 5.43 -7.67 -4.54
N SER A 26 5.80 -7.87 -5.80
CA SER A 26 6.78 -7.05 -6.50
C SER A 26 6.15 -5.79 -7.12
N THR A 27 6.96 -4.78 -7.44
CA THR A 27 6.51 -3.62 -8.22
C THR A 27 5.93 -4.05 -9.56
N ARG A 28 6.58 -5.00 -10.24
CA ARG A 28 6.13 -5.52 -11.52
C ARG A 28 4.80 -6.24 -11.41
N GLY A 29 4.64 -7.14 -10.44
CA GLY A 29 3.40 -7.87 -10.23
C GLY A 29 2.23 -6.92 -9.99
N ARG A 30 2.39 -5.95 -9.08
CA ARG A 30 1.36 -4.93 -8.80
C ARG A 30 0.99 -4.10 -10.02
N ALA A 31 2.00 -3.60 -10.77
CA ALA A 31 1.74 -2.83 -11.98
C ALA A 31 1.01 -3.66 -13.05
N ASN A 32 1.34 -4.94 -13.17
CA ASN A 32 0.70 -5.86 -14.10
C ASN A 32 -0.75 -6.13 -13.70
N THR A 33 -1.02 -6.40 -12.43
CA THR A 33 -2.39 -6.59 -11.92
C THR A 33 -3.24 -5.34 -12.16
N LEU A 34 -2.71 -4.14 -11.87
CA LEU A 34 -3.39 -2.88 -12.17
C LEU A 34 -3.69 -2.74 -13.67
N ARG A 35 -2.72 -3.01 -14.53
CA ARG A 35 -2.90 -2.95 -15.98
C ARG A 35 -4.01 -3.89 -16.45
N LEU A 36 -4.03 -5.11 -15.95
CA LEU A 36 -5.04 -6.11 -16.32
C LEU A 36 -6.44 -5.72 -15.81
N ALA A 37 -6.53 -5.12 -14.61
CA ALA A 37 -7.80 -4.62 -14.09
C ALA A 37 -8.32 -3.42 -14.89
N ILE A 38 -7.46 -2.44 -15.20
CA ILE A 38 -7.82 -1.25 -15.99
C ILE A 38 -8.25 -1.62 -17.41
N SER A 39 -7.58 -2.60 -18.03
CA SER A 39 -7.92 -3.08 -19.37
C SER A 39 -9.16 -3.99 -19.42
N GLY A 40 -9.76 -4.28 -18.26
CA GLY A 40 -10.97 -5.12 -18.16
C GLY A 40 -10.70 -6.64 -18.27
N GLN A 41 -9.45 -7.07 -18.44
CA GLN A 41 -9.11 -8.49 -18.60
C GLN A 41 -9.40 -9.34 -17.36
N LEU A 42 -9.43 -8.73 -16.18
CA LEU A 42 -9.80 -9.39 -14.92
C LEU A 42 -11.28 -9.20 -14.55
N GLY A 43 -12.07 -8.63 -15.46
CA GLY A 43 -13.49 -8.34 -15.24
C GLY A 43 -13.73 -6.94 -14.64
N LYS A 44 -14.98 -6.47 -14.77
CA LYS A 44 -15.37 -5.08 -14.41
C LYS A 44 -15.18 -4.74 -12.93
N GLN A 45 -15.26 -5.71 -12.04
CA GLN A 45 -15.15 -5.50 -10.58
C GLN A 45 -13.73 -5.75 -10.03
N ALA A 46 -12.79 -6.14 -10.88
CA ALA A 46 -11.45 -6.53 -10.45
C ALA A 46 -10.71 -5.42 -9.72
N MET A 47 -10.90 -4.15 -10.12
CA MET A 47 -10.28 -2.99 -9.48
C MET A 47 -10.63 -2.88 -7.98
N TYR A 48 -11.86 -3.23 -7.61
CA TYR A 48 -12.38 -3.11 -6.24
C TYR A 48 -12.42 -4.45 -5.50
N GLY A 49 -11.97 -5.53 -6.15
CA GLY A 49 -11.96 -6.89 -5.61
C GLY A 49 -10.98 -7.09 -4.47
N LYS A 50 -11.16 -8.21 -3.76
CA LYS A 50 -10.27 -8.64 -2.69
C LYS A 50 -8.86 -8.88 -3.21
N GLU A 51 -8.70 -9.56 -4.35
CA GLU A 51 -7.41 -9.89 -4.95
C GLU A 51 -6.54 -8.65 -5.24
N MET A 52 -7.15 -7.58 -5.79
CA MET A 52 -6.44 -6.31 -5.99
C MET A 52 -6.05 -5.69 -4.66
N SER A 53 -6.94 -5.73 -3.67
CA SER A 53 -6.67 -5.21 -2.33
C SER A 53 -5.49 -5.93 -1.69
N ASP A 54 -5.47 -7.26 -1.75
CA ASP A 54 -4.40 -8.11 -1.20
C ASP A 54 -3.07 -7.84 -1.92
N THR A 55 -3.09 -7.70 -3.26
CA THR A 55 -1.91 -7.34 -4.06
C THR A 55 -1.31 -6.00 -3.65
N MET A 56 -2.14 -5.00 -3.30
CA MET A 56 -1.67 -3.68 -2.90
C MET A 56 -1.31 -3.57 -1.42
N GLN A 57 -1.81 -4.47 -0.58
CA GLN A 57 -1.73 -4.38 0.88
C GLN A 57 -0.29 -4.31 1.38
N LEU A 58 0.58 -5.23 0.94
CA LEU A 58 1.96 -5.32 1.41
C LEU A 58 2.90 -4.25 0.82
N CYS A 59 2.41 -3.37 -0.06
CA CYS A 59 3.20 -2.25 -0.50
C CYS A 59 3.28 -1.19 0.61
N VAL A 60 4.46 -1.01 1.19
CA VAL A 60 4.71 -0.03 2.27
C VAL A 60 4.96 1.40 1.76
N SER A 61 4.78 1.64 0.47
CA SER A 61 4.95 2.97 -0.16
C SER A 61 6.34 3.60 0.06
N CYS A 62 7.38 2.79 0.19
CA CYS A 62 8.76 3.23 0.48
C CYS A 62 9.42 4.04 -0.66
N LYS A 63 8.80 4.10 -1.85
CA LYS A 63 9.31 4.79 -3.06
C LYS A 63 10.66 4.30 -3.59
N ALA A 64 11.20 3.21 -3.07
CA ALA A 64 12.44 2.64 -3.61
C ALA A 64 12.31 2.29 -5.10
N CYS A 65 11.14 1.83 -5.54
CA CYS A 65 10.86 1.59 -6.96
C CYS A 65 11.04 2.84 -7.83
N LYS A 66 10.60 4.02 -7.36
CA LYS A 66 10.78 5.27 -8.10
C LYS A 66 12.26 5.60 -8.32
N ARG A 67 13.11 5.30 -7.34
CA ARG A 67 14.55 5.59 -7.39
C ARG A 67 15.36 4.53 -8.14
N GLU A 68 15.02 3.26 -7.93
CA GLU A 68 15.84 2.13 -8.39
C GLU A 68 15.30 1.46 -9.68
N CYS A 69 14.04 1.74 -10.06
CA CYS A 69 13.48 1.15 -11.27
C CYS A 69 14.00 1.87 -12.51
N PRO A 70 14.68 1.19 -13.44
CA PRO A 70 15.18 1.81 -14.68
C PRO A 70 14.06 2.36 -15.57
N THR A 71 12.83 1.88 -15.40
CA THR A 71 11.65 2.36 -16.14
C THR A 71 10.85 3.41 -15.34
N GLY A 72 11.36 3.86 -14.20
CA GLY A 72 10.79 4.97 -13.43
C GLY A 72 9.41 4.70 -12.81
N VAL A 73 9.07 3.44 -12.52
CA VAL A 73 7.77 3.09 -11.93
C VAL A 73 7.65 3.63 -10.51
N ASP A 74 6.65 4.45 -10.24
CA ASP A 74 6.29 4.91 -8.88
C ASP A 74 5.06 4.14 -8.37
N MET A 75 5.29 2.97 -7.78
CA MET A 75 4.21 2.14 -7.22
C MET A 75 3.53 2.81 -6.03
N ALA A 76 4.23 3.65 -5.27
CA ALA A 76 3.64 4.39 -4.16
C ALA A 76 2.55 5.35 -4.66
N LYS A 77 2.80 6.07 -5.76
CA LYS A 77 1.80 6.93 -6.39
C LYS A 77 0.62 6.11 -6.92
N MET A 78 0.89 5.01 -7.62
CA MET A 78 -0.18 4.12 -8.10
C MET A 78 -1.04 3.57 -6.97
N LYS A 79 -0.44 3.22 -5.81
CA LYS A 79 -1.18 2.77 -4.63
C LYS A 79 -2.06 3.87 -4.05
N ILE A 80 -1.60 5.11 -4.01
CA ILE A 80 -2.39 6.25 -3.54
C ILE A 80 -3.62 6.43 -4.42
N GLU A 81 -3.46 6.46 -5.74
CA GLU A 81 -4.56 6.58 -6.70
C GLU A 81 -5.55 5.41 -6.57
N TYR A 82 -5.04 4.18 -6.52
CA TYR A 82 -5.87 2.99 -6.27
C TYR A 82 -6.67 3.10 -4.98
N SER A 83 -6.02 3.52 -3.87
CA SER A 83 -6.69 3.66 -2.57
C SER A 83 -7.77 4.73 -2.62
N HIS A 84 -7.51 5.86 -3.30
CA HIS A 84 -8.50 6.91 -3.50
C HIS A 84 -9.75 6.40 -4.22
N LEU A 85 -9.58 5.74 -5.36
CA LEU A 85 -10.68 5.15 -6.12
C LEU A 85 -11.47 4.11 -5.29
N LYS A 86 -10.75 3.25 -4.58
CA LYS A 86 -11.37 2.25 -3.69
C LYS A 86 -12.20 2.89 -2.60
N TYR A 87 -11.72 3.96 -1.98
CA TYR A 87 -12.44 4.65 -0.90
C TYR A 87 -13.62 5.47 -1.42
N GLN A 88 -13.55 6.00 -2.63
CA GLN A 88 -14.71 6.62 -3.29
C GLN A 88 -15.83 5.61 -3.51
N GLU A 89 -15.52 4.40 -3.94
CA GLU A 89 -16.50 3.35 -4.25
C GLU A 89 -17.05 2.67 -2.98
N LYS A 90 -16.17 2.27 -2.05
CA LYS A 90 -16.53 1.44 -0.88
C LYS A 90 -16.59 2.21 0.44
N GLY A 91 -16.19 3.47 0.44
CA GLY A 91 -16.01 4.24 1.67
C GLY A 91 -14.79 3.81 2.48
N LEU A 92 -14.48 4.60 3.51
CA LEU A 92 -13.41 4.31 4.47
C LEU A 92 -13.93 3.36 5.56
N ASN A 93 -13.18 2.33 5.89
CA ASN A 93 -13.45 1.52 7.07
C ASN A 93 -13.09 2.29 8.36
N ILE A 94 -13.53 1.78 9.52
CA ILE A 94 -13.32 2.44 10.82
C ILE A 94 -11.83 2.64 11.13
N LYS A 95 -10.99 1.63 10.84
CA LYS A 95 -9.54 1.70 11.05
C LYS A 95 -8.90 2.82 10.23
N ASP A 96 -9.24 2.89 8.94
CA ASP A 96 -8.69 3.89 8.03
C ASP A 96 -9.16 5.30 8.39
N LYS A 97 -10.41 5.45 8.86
CA LYS A 97 -10.93 6.71 9.41
C LYS A 97 -10.13 7.15 10.64
N LEU A 98 -9.92 6.26 11.60
CA LEU A 98 -9.15 6.58 12.80
C LEU A 98 -7.73 7.03 12.46
N VAL A 99 -7.05 6.31 11.57
CA VAL A 99 -5.68 6.67 11.15
C VAL A 99 -5.65 8.01 10.40
N SER A 100 -6.58 8.23 9.46
CA SER A 100 -6.59 9.47 8.66
C SER A 100 -6.97 10.71 9.47
N TYR A 101 -7.77 10.56 10.53
CA TYR A 101 -8.14 11.67 11.42
C TYR A 101 -7.20 11.83 12.63
N LEU A 102 -6.17 10.98 12.75
CA LEU A 102 -5.20 11.06 13.84
C LEU A 102 -4.65 12.47 14.08
N PRO A 103 -4.23 13.24 13.07
CA PRO A 103 -3.74 14.61 13.30
C PRO A 103 -4.75 15.55 13.93
N LYS A 104 -6.06 15.30 13.76
CA LYS A 104 -7.12 16.15 14.31
C LYS A 104 -7.39 15.86 15.78
N TYR A 105 -7.37 14.60 16.21
CA TYR A 105 -7.69 14.24 17.59
C TYR A 105 -6.46 14.00 18.48
N ALA A 106 -5.28 13.78 17.90
CA ALA A 106 -4.04 13.56 18.67
C ALA A 106 -3.71 14.72 19.64
N PRO A 107 -3.87 16.01 19.27
CA PRO A 107 -3.65 17.10 20.21
C PRO A 107 -4.61 17.09 21.41
N LEU A 108 -5.86 16.61 21.20
CA LEU A 108 -6.81 16.45 22.28
C LEU A 108 -6.47 15.25 23.15
N ALA A 109 -6.13 14.12 22.52
CA ALA A 109 -5.74 12.90 23.22
C ALA A 109 -4.48 13.12 24.08
N SER A 110 -3.52 13.93 23.62
CA SER A 110 -2.31 14.24 24.39
C SER A 110 -2.60 14.96 25.72
N LYS A 111 -3.66 15.77 25.79
CA LYS A 111 -4.10 16.42 27.05
C LYS A 111 -4.59 15.40 28.09
N PHE A 112 -5.05 14.25 27.64
CA PHE A 112 -5.52 13.15 28.50
C PHE A 112 -4.48 12.01 28.58
N SER A 113 -3.21 12.31 28.39
CA SER A 113 -2.12 11.33 28.38
C SER A 113 -2.07 10.46 29.64
N ILE A 114 -2.42 11.00 30.79
CA ILE A 114 -2.47 10.26 32.06
C ILE A 114 -3.42 9.05 31.96
N PHE A 115 -4.60 9.22 31.35
CA PHE A 115 -5.55 8.11 31.16
C PHE A 115 -5.07 7.08 30.15
N PHE A 116 -4.40 7.50 29.08
CA PHE A 116 -3.89 6.61 28.05
C PHE A 116 -2.65 5.82 28.49
N ASN A 117 -1.87 6.36 29.43
CA ASN A 117 -0.67 5.74 29.97
C ASN A 117 -0.95 4.90 31.24
N LEU A 118 -2.21 4.81 31.69
CA LEU A 118 -2.56 4.02 32.87
C LEU A 118 -2.19 2.54 32.71
N ARG A 119 -2.19 2.03 31.48
CA ARG A 119 -1.80 0.66 31.17
C ARG A 119 -0.35 0.34 31.51
N ASP A 120 0.54 1.32 31.39
CA ASP A 120 1.97 1.11 31.60
C ASP A 120 2.36 1.13 33.08
N ASN A 121 1.37 1.42 33.97
CA ASN A 121 1.53 1.40 35.44
C ASN A 121 0.85 0.18 36.08
N LEU A 122 0.33 -0.78 35.30
CA LEU A 122 -0.21 -2.07 35.72
C LEU A 122 0.70 -3.20 35.27
#